data_a1729ba1b9d336f0d6508c287961b90a
#
_entry.id   a1729ba1b9d336f0d6508c287961b90a
#
_cell.length_a   1.000
_cell.length_b   1.000
_cell.length_c   1.000
_cell.angle_alpha   90.00
_cell.angle_beta   90.00
_cell.angle_gamma   90.00
#
_symmetry.space_group_name_H-M   'P 1'
#
loop_
_entity.id
_entity.type
_entity.pdbx_description
1 polymer ?
#
loop_
_entity_poly.entity_id
_entity_poly.type
_entity_poly.pdbx_seq_one_letter_code
_entity_poly.pdbx_strand_id
1 'polypeptide(L)'
;PGSDTAIMGIFGCDPRKYFSGRAPLELAASGGVMPEGGAAYRCNMVNLGGPEGAPFEERIMISHSAGSIEGEESDELVTWLFAQPDFAALAERAQLTVRPGSSFRHLAVQERADIAGIVLAPPHDHLNEKIGPLLPSGCANAEVLLGLMRKAAELLPGHPINKKREAEGKLPANCIWFWAEGKGAALPNFPARFGADGGVISAVPLCHGIARLVGLEPVSVPTATGEWDTDYEAKTAAALDVLAEHDFAAIHLEGPDEATHNHDLEHKIYSVECLSERVAKPLCAALRERGEDFRLLILSDHRTFMANGAHGGTPVPYMIYDSREMGPASGLGYTEKNGESGPFLESGVELMPRLFCL
;
A
#
# COMPACT_ATOMS: atom_id res chain seq x y z
N PRO A 1 -12.29 -5.80 1.49
CA PRO A 1 -11.13 -5.32 2.22
C PRO A 1 -9.89 -5.44 1.33
N GLY A 2 -8.98 -4.49 1.43
CA GLY A 2 -7.66 -4.59 0.79
C GLY A 2 -6.60 -4.95 1.84
N SER A 3 -5.38 -5.21 1.37
CA SER A 3 -4.24 -5.55 2.23
C SER A 3 -3.94 -4.48 3.29
N ASP A 4 -4.23 -3.21 3.00
CA ASP A 4 -4.08 -2.10 3.95
C ASP A 4 -4.89 -2.32 5.24
N THR A 5 -6.19 -2.55 5.10
CA THR A 5 -7.09 -2.75 6.25
C THR A 5 -6.90 -4.13 6.89
N ALA A 6 -6.61 -5.15 6.08
CA ALA A 6 -6.40 -6.51 6.58
C ALA A 6 -5.12 -6.63 7.41
N ILE A 7 -3.98 -6.12 6.91
CA ILE A 7 -2.69 -6.17 7.62
C ILE A 7 -2.73 -5.32 8.90
N MET A 8 -3.39 -4.14 8.86
CA MET A 8 -3.64 -3.37 10.09
C MET A 8 -4.39 -4.22 11.13
N GLY A 9 -5.46 -4.91 10.70
CA GLY A 9 -6.21 -5.82 11.57
C GLY A 9 -5.35 -6.93 12.14
N ILE A 10 -4.53 -7.59 11.32
CA ILE A 10 -3.62 -8.66 11.72
C ILE A 10 -2.65 -8.17 12.81
N PHE A 11 -2.08 -6.96 12.67
CA PHE A 11 -1.22 -6.37 13.70
C PHE A 11 -1.99 -5.76 14.88
N GLY A 12 -3.28 -6.06 15.01
CA GLY A 12 -4.09 -5.68 16.15
C GLY A 12 -4.67 -4.27 16.09
N CYS A 13 -4.58 -3.57 14.96
CA CYS A 13 -5.13 -2.24 14.77
C CYS A 13 -6.50 -2.31 14.08
N ASP A 14 -7.59 -1.98 14.76
CA ASP A 14 -8.93 -1.96 14.14
C ASP A 14 -8.99 -0.93 13.01
N PRO A 15 -9.09 -1.37 11.73
CA PRO A 15 -9.08 -0.44 10.61
C PRO A 15 -10.27 0.52 10.62
N ARG A 16 -11.42 0.12 11.18
CA ARG A 16 -12.60 1.02 11.31
C ARG A 16 -12.30 2.24 12.19
N LYS A 17 -11.33 2.12 13.10
CA LYS A 17 -10.93 3.19 14.01
C LYS A 17 -9.72 3.97 13.51
N TYR A 18 -8.77 3.29 12.86
CA TYR A 18 -7.45 3.85 12.58
C TYR A 18 -7.15 4.07 11.11
N PHE A 19 -7.87 3.43 10.19
CA PHE A 19 -7.66 3.65 8.76
C PHE A 19 -8.29 4.98 8.32
N SER A 20 -7.46 5.91 7.90
CA SER A 20 -7.88 7.23 7.44
C SER A 20 -7.70 7.43 5.93
N GLY A 21 -7.04 6.49 5.26
CA GLY A 21 -6.71 6.55 3.85
C GLY A 21 -5.36 5.91 3.54
N ARG A 22 -5.07 5.70 2.27
CA ARG A 22 -3.87 4.97 1.82
C ARG A 22 -2.61 5.84 1.81
N ALA A 23 -2.73 7.12 1.45
CA ALA A 23 -1.58 8.01 1.34
C ALA A 23 -0.76 8.17 2.64
N PRO A 24 -1.35 8.23 3.85
CA PRO A 24 -0.59 8.22 5.10
C PRO A 24 0.28 6.97 5.30
N LEU A 25 -0.20 5.80 4.88
CA LEU A 25 0.54 4.54 4.97
C LEU A 25 1.74 4.55 4.01
N GLU A 26 1.55 5.06 2.81
CA GLU A 26 2.63 5.20 1.80
C GLU A 26 3.65 6.27 2.22
N LEU A 27 3.19 7.34 2.87
CA LEU A 27 4.10 8.34 3.47
C LEU A 27 5.00 7.70 4.51
N ALA A 28 4.43 6.91 5.42
CA ALA A 28 5.20 6.17 6.42
C ALA A 28 6.16 5.16 5.76
N ALA A 29 5.72 4.48 4.68
CA ALA A 29 6.55 3.56 3.92
C ALA A 29 7.82 4.23 3.35
N SER A 30 7.70 5.47 2.88
CA SER A 30 8.82 6.27 2.40
C SER A 30 9.68 6.91 3.51
N GLY A 31 9.44 6.57 4.78
CA GLY A 31 10.10 7.19 5.93
C GLY A 31 9.64 8.63 6.22
N GLY A 32 8.54 9.05 5.61
CA GLY A 32 7.94 10.35 5.90
C GLY A 32 7.14 10.33 7.20
N VAL A 33 7.08 11.50 7.84
CA VAL A 33 6.29 11.71 9.07
C VAL A 33 5.09 12.57 8.73
N MET A 34 3.91 12.14 9.17
CA MET A 34 2.70 12.93 9.02
C MET A 34 2.72 14.09 10.02
N PRO A 35 2.56 15.34 9.56
CA PRO A 35 2.42 16.48 10.47
C PRO A 35 1.16 16.36 11.33
N GLU A 36 1.21 16.86 12.55
CA GLU A 36 0.05 16.94 13.43
C GLU A 36 -1.03 17.85 12.83
N GLY A 37 -2.24 17.32 12.65
CA GLY A 37 -3.32 18.02 11.97
C GLY A 37 -3.18 18.10 10.45
N GLY A 38 -2.16 17.45 9.88
CA GLY A 38 -1.90 17.39 8.45
C GLY A 38 -2.70 16.32 7.73
N ALA A 39 -2.56 16.32 6.40
CA ALA A 39 -3.10 15.30 5.52
C ALA A 39 -2.07 14.91 4.44
N ALA A 40 -2.16 13.68 3.97
CA ALA A 40 -1.42 13.21 2.80
C ALA A 40 -2.39 12.82 1.69
N TYR A 41 -1.91 12.95 0.47
CA TYR A 41 -2.63 12.63 -0.76
C TYR A 41 -1.70 11.88 -1.70
N ARG A 42 -2.22 10.94 -2.46
CA ARG A 42 -1.55 10.57 -3.71
C ARG A 42 -1.65 11.74 -4.69
N CYS A 43 -0.58 12.02 -5.40
CA CYS A 43 -0.49 13.03 -6.43
C CYS A 43 -0.02 12.36 -7.72
N ASN A 44 -0.97 11.97 -8.57
CA ASN A 44 -0.63 11.34 -9.84
C ASN A 44 -0.29 12.38 -10.89
N MET A 45 0.73 12.08 -11.72
CA MET A 45 0.91 12.71 -13.01
C MET A 45 -0.10 12.09 -13.98
N VAL A 46 -1.01 12.90 -14.51
CA VAL A 46 -2.10 12.43 -15.41
C VAL A 46 -2.03 13.07 -16.77
N ASN A 47 -2.70 12.45 -17.75
CA ASN A 47 -2.96 13.07 -19.04
C ASN A 47 -4.44 13.40 -19.19
N LEU A 48 -4.73 14.66 -19.40
CA LEU A 48 -6.04 15.19 -19.71
C LEU A 48 -6.12 15.57 -21.20
N GLY A 49 -7.11 15.05 -21.91
CA GLY A 49 -7.44 15.37 -23.29
C GLY A 49 -8.66 16.27 -23.41
N GLY A 50 -9.14 16.43 -24.64
CA GLY A 50 -10.32 17.21 -24.97
C GLY A 50 -10.02 18.25 -26.09
N PRO A 51 -11.05 19.00 -26.56
CA PRO A 51 -10.86 20.03 -27.56
C PRO A 51 -9.90 21.12 -27.08
N GLU A 52 -9.10 21.68 -28.02
CA GLU A 52 -8.23 22.79 -27.73
C GLU A 52 -9.02 24.01 -27.23
N GLY A 53 -8.56 24.63 -26.15
CA GLY A 53 -9.25 25.76 -25.50
C GLY A 53 -10.47 25.39 -24.67
N ALA A 54 -10.78 24.11 -24.51
CA ALA A 54 -11.89 23.69 -23.63
C ALA A 54 -11.65 24.12 -22.18
N PRO A 55 -12.70 24.53 -21.45
CA PRO A 55 -12.63 24.76 -20.01
C PRO A 55 -12.07 23.54 -19.28
N PHE A 56 -11.40 23.78 -18.15
CA PHE A 56 -10.75 22.70 -17.40
C PHE A 56 -11.71 21.56 -17.05
N GLU A 57 -12.94 21.90 -16.66
CA GLU A 57 -14.01 20.97 -16.27
C GLU A 57 -14.52 20.10 -17.43
N GLU A 58 -14.35 20.55 -18.67
CA GLU A 58 -14.78 19.84 -19.88
C GLU A 58 -13.70 18.89 -20.42
N ARG A 59 -12.50 18.91 -19.83
CA ARG A 59 -11.43 17.98 -20.20
C ARG A 59 -11.79 16.54 -19.84
N ILE A 60 -11.08 15.61 -20.45
CA ILE A 60 -11.33 14.16 -20.35
C ILE A 60 -10.09 13.51 -19.72
N MET A 61 -10.28 12.61 -18.76
CA MET A 61 -9.21 11.77 -18.18
C MET A 61 -8.77 10.72 -19.21
N ILE A 62 -7.71 10.97 -19.95
CA ILE A 62 -7.18 10.01 -20.95
C ILE A 62 -6.31 8.96 -20.29
N SER A 63 -5.47 9.37 -19.35
CA SER A 63 -4.61 8.43 -18.62
C SER A 63 -4.37 8.91 -17.20
N HIS A 64 -4.65 8.02 -16.23
CA HIS A 64 -4.37 8.24 -14.81
C HIS A 64 -2.88 8.21 -14.47
N SER A 65 -2.03 7.85 -15.44
CA SER A 65 -0.59 7.63 -15.29
C SER A 65 0.24 8.33 -16.36
N ALA A 66 -0.35 9.23 -17.16
CA ALA A 66 0.29 9.87 -18.31
C ALA A 66 1.01 8.86 -19.24
N GLY A 67 0.35 7.70 -19.51
CA GLY A 67 0.94 6.62 -20.31
C GLY A 67 2.04 5.89 -19.55
N SER A 68 1.85 5.67 -18.25
CA SER A 68 2.81 5.02 -17.35
C SER A 68 4.17 5.72 -17.34
N ILE A 69 4.15 7.06 -17.16
CA ILE A 69 5.40 7.81 -17.01
C ILE A 69 6.16 7.34 -15.78
N GLU A 70 7.45 7.10 -15.91
CA GLU A 70 8.30 6.52 -14.89
C GLU A 70 9.60 7.31 -14.69
N GLY A 71 10.26 7.02 -13.56
CA GLY A 71 11.62 7.42 -13.25
C GLY A 71 11.85 8.92 -13.25
N GLU A 72 13.02 9.28 -13.79
CA GLU A 72 13.53 10.66 -13.76
C GLU A 72 12.61 11.67 -14.45
N GLU A 73 11.94 11.30 -15.53
CA GLU A 73 11.04 12.23 -16.25
C GLU A 73 9.86 12.65 -15.35
N SER A 74 9.29 11.75 -14.58
CA SER A 74 8.17 12.04 -13.68
C SER A 74 8.62 12.86 -12.46
N ASP A 75 9.74 12.48 -11.85
CA ASP A 75 10.30 13.17 -10.70
C ASP A 75 10.76 14.59 -11.06
N GLU A 76 11.37 14.78 -12.25
CA GLU A 76 11.75 16.10 -12.76
C GLU A 76 10.52 16.98 -12.96
N LEU A 77 9.47 16.47 -13.62
CA LEU A 77 8.25 17.24 -13.88
C LEU A 77 7.56 17.73 -12.60
N VAL A 78 7.39 16.85 -11.60
CA VAL A 78 6.74 17.24 -10.36
C VAL A 78 7.61 18.20 -9.55
N THR A 79 8.92 17.97 -9.49
CA THR A 79 9.85 18.86 -8.80
C THR A 79 9.90 20.23 -9.45
N TRP A 80 10.00 20.27 -10.79
CA TRP A 80 9.95 21.50 -11.55
C TRP A 80 8.65 22.27 -11.33
N LEU A 81 7.49 21.58 -11.35
CA LEU A 81 6.19 22.20 -11.13
C LEU A 81 6.14 22.93 -9.78
N PHE A 82 6.56 22.24 -8.71
CA PHE A 82 6.56 22.81 -7.35
C PHE A 82 7.59 23.94 -7.17
N ALA A 83 8.57 24.06 -8.06
CA ALA A 83 9.54 25.16 -8.07
C ALA A 83 9.08 26.37 -8.92
N GLN A 84 8.00 26.27 -9.71
CA GLN A 84 7.51 27.40 -10.51
C GLN A 84 6.92 28.48 -9.58
N PRO A 85 7.28 29.77 -9.73
CA PRO A 85 6.89 30.83 -8.79
C PRO A 85 5.40 30.89 -8.48
N ASP A 86 4.57 30.84 -9.53
CA ASP A 86 3.11 30.89 -9.38
C ASP A 86 2.53 29.66 -8.68
N PHE A 87 3.07 28.47 -8.96
CA PHE A 87 2.66 27.23 -8.33
C PHE A 87 3.18 27.15 -6.88
N ALA A 88 4.45 27.48 -6.67
CA ALA A 88 5.09 27.52 -5.37
C ALA A 88 4.34 28.42 -4.38
N ALA A 89 3.92 29.61 -4.83
CA ALA A 89 3.12 30.53 -3.99
C ALA A 89 1.74 29.96 -3.62
N LEU A 90 1.13 29.15 -4.46
CA LEU A 90 -0.11 28.42 -4.14
C LEU A 90 0.15 27.29 -3.15
N ALA A 91 1.19 26.48 -3.40
CA ALA A 91 1.58 25.37 -2.54
C ALA A 91 2.01 25.85 -1.15
N GLU A 92 2.77 26.95 -1.04
CA GLU A 92 3.15 27.55 0.23
C GLU A 92 1.93 28.02 1.03
N ARG A 93 0.99 28.72 0.39
CA ARG A 93 -0.28 29.14 1.05
C ARG A 93 -1.10 27.94 1.52
N ALA A 94 -1.07 26.84 0.76
CA ALA A 94 -1.70 25.58 1.12
C ALA A 94 -0.91 24.80 2.18
N GLN A 95 0.30 25.21 2.51
CA GLN A 95 1.28 24.46 3.32
C GLN A 95 1.45 23.02 2.77
N LEU A 96 1.52 22.88 1.46
CA LEU A 96 1.56 21.60 0.76
C LEU A 96 2.92 21.41 0.07
N THR A 97 3.54 20.27 0.33
CA THR A 97 4.80 19.84 -0.25
C THR A 97 4.61 18.53 -1.03
N VAL A 98 5.54 18.22 -1.93
CA VAL A 98 5.53 16.96 -2.68
C VAL A 98 6.75 16.12 -2.37
N ARG A 99 6.57 14.81 -2.38
CA ARG A 99 7.62 13.80 -2.36
C ARG A 99 7.54 13.01 -3.66
N PRO A 100 8.56 13.08 -4.52
CA PRO A 100 8.65 12.27 -5.72
C PRO A 100 8.62 10.77 -5.41
N GLY A 101 8.01 9.98 -6.27
CA GLY A 101 7.77 8.56 -6.06
C GLY A 101 8.34 7.66 -7.16
N SER A 102 9.26 8.16 -8.01
CA SER A 102 9.91 7.43 -9.10
C SER A 102 8.96 6.81 -10.14
N SER A 103 7.70 7.26 -10.16
CA SER A 103 6.68 6.85 -11.13
C SER A 103 5.67 7.98 -11.31
N PHE A 104 4.59 7.73 -12.00
CA PHE A 104 3.47 8.67 -12.09
C PHE A 104 2.81 8.99 -10.73
N ARG A 105 3.11 8.22 -9.67
CA ARG A 105 2.55 8.38 -8.32
C ARG A 105 3.55 9.08 -7.41
N HIS A 106 3.23 10.30 -7.03
CA HIS A 106 3.93 11.04 -5.99
C HIS A 106 3.04 11.15 -4.75
N LEU A 107 3.62 11.59 -3.65
CA LEU A 107 2.87 11.90 -2.42
C LEU A 107 2.90 13.40 -2.19
N ALA A 108 1.74 13.99 -1.93
CA ALA A 108 1.63 15.34 -1.45
C ALA A 108 1.29 15.32 0.05
N VAL A 109 1.98 16.18 0.82
CA VAL A 109 1.79 16.30 2.27
C VAL A 109 1.43 17.75 2.59
N GLN A 110 0.31 17.93 3.27
CA GLN A 110 -0.17 19.24 3.73
C GLN A 110 -0.05 19.31 5.24
N GLU A 111 0.64 20.35 5.77
CA GLU A 111 0.95 20.46 7.20
C GLU A 111 -0.29 20.65 8.06
N ARG A 112 -1.29 21.39 7.55
CA ARG A 112 -2.58 21.58 8.20
C ARG A 112 -3.68 21.53 7.18
N ALA A 113 -4.60 20.58 7.33
CA ALA A 113 -5.69 20.39 6.39
C ALA A 113 -6.96 19.95 7.11
N ASP A 114 -8.05 20.65 6.88
CA ASP A 114 -9.37 20.08 7.16
C ASP A 114 -9.88 19.38 5.92
N ILE A 115 -9.90 18.06 5.99
CA ILE A 115 -10.39 17.19 4.92
C ILE A 115 -11.71 16.49 5.29
N ALA A 116 -12.39 16.97 6.33
CA ALA A 116 -13.67 16.42 6.71
C ALA A 116 -14.70 16.61 5.56
N GLY A 117 -15.23 15.49 5.08
CA GLY A 117 -16.18 15.47 3.97
C GLY A 117 -15.58 15.73 2.59
N ILE A 118 -14.26 15.79 2.44
CA ILE A 118 -13.62 15.93 1.12
C ILE A 118 -13.97 14.72 0.24
N VAL A 119 -14.19 14.97 -1.03
CA VAL A 119 -14.42 13.94 -2.06
C VAL A 119 -13.36 14.10 -3.13
N LEU A 120 -12.52 13.07 -3.28
CA LEU A 120 -11.47 12.98 -4.29
C LEU A 120 -11.66 11.68 -5.08
N ALA A 121 -11.88 11.80 -6.38
CA ALA A 121 -12.14 10.65 -7.25
C ALA A 121 -10.82 9.93 -7.64
N PRO A 122 -10.75 8.58 -7.53
CA PRO A 122 -9.63 7.81 -8.05
C PRO A 122 -9.53 7.91 -9.58
N PRO A 123 -8.43 8.41 -10.17
CA PRO A 123 -8.39 8.74 -11.59
C PRO A 123 -8.42 7.50 -12.51
N HIS A 124 -8.05 6.32 -12.00
CA HIS A 124 -8.03 5.07 -12.76
C HIS A 124 -9.43 4.46 -12.98
N ASP A 125 -10.40 4.83 -12.15
CA ASP A 125 -11.78 4.34 -12.28
C ASP A 125 -12.59 5.13 -13.34
N HIS A 126 -12.05 6.27 -13.82
CA HIS A 126 -12.78 7.25 -14.63
C HIS A 126 -12.10 7.58 -15.96
N LEU A 127 -11.47 6.58 -16.59
CA LEU A 127 -10.84 6.76 -17.88
C LEU A 127 -11.88 7.06 -18.95
N ASN A 128 -11.56 8.03 -19.84
CA ASN A 128 -12.42 8.53 -20.91
C ASN A 128 -13.69 9.28 -20.43
N GLU A 129 -13.74 9.66 -19.17
CA GLU A 129 -14.82 10.48 -18.62
C GLU A 129 -14.41 11.96 -18.53
N LYS A 130 -15.42 12.86 -18.58
CA LYS A 130 -15.20 14.29 -18.28
C LYS A 130 -14.82 14.46 -16.82
N ILE A 131 -13.80 15.30 -16.57
CA ILE A 131 -13.29 15.49 -15.21
C ILE A 131 -14.16 16.38 -14.32
N GLY A 132 -15.07 17.20 -14.88
CA GLY A 132 -15.89 18.13 -14.10
C GLY A 132 -16.57 17.51 -12.88
N PRO A 133 -17.32 16.40 -13.01
CA PRO A 133 -17.95 15.71 -11.88
C PRO A 133 -16.96 15.06 -10.91
N LEU A 134 -15.69 14.89 -11.31
CA LEU A 134 -14.64 14.17 -10.58
C LEU A 134 -13.73 15.11 -9.78
N LEU A 135 -13.86 16.42 -9.98
CA LEU A 135 -13.01 17.42 -9.34
C LEU A 135 -13.19 17.41 -7.82
N PRO A 136 -12.14 17.78 -7.07
CA PRO A 136 -12.19 17.89 -5.63
C PRO A 136 -13.41 18.69 -5.16
N SER A 137 -14.13 18.17 -4.16
CA SER A 137 -15.34 18.80 -3.63
C SER A 137 -15.57 18.45 -2.16
N GLY A 138 -16.62 18.98 -1.54
CA GLY A 138 -17.10 18.59 -0.23
C GLY A 138 -16.60 19.43 0.95
N CYS A 139 -15.49 20.14 0.82
CA CYS A 139 -14.99 21.05 1.87
C CYS A 139 -14.15 22.20 1.27
N ALA A 140 -13.78 23.18 2.10
CA ALA A 140 -12.98 24.33 1.65
C ALA A 140 -11.58 23.94 1.14
N ASN A 141 -10.98 22.89 1.69
CA ASN A 141 -9.67 22.42 1.24
C ASN A 141 -9.71 21.81 -0.17
N ALA A 142 -10.85 21.34 -0.64
CA ALA A 142 -11.05 20.87 -2.01
C ALA A 142 -10.78 21.96 -3.04
N GLU A 143 -11.22 23.20 -2.78
CA GLU A 143 -10.94 24.36 -3.66
C GLU A 143 -9.44 24.69 -3.72
N VAL A 144 -8.71 24.48 -2.63
CA VAL A 144 -7.26 24.66 -2.57
C VAL A 144 -6.57 23.66 -3.51
N LEU A 145 -6.93 22.37 -3.41
CA LEU A 145 -6.39 21.32 -4.27
C LEU A 145 -6.76 21.55 -5.75
N LEU A 146 -8.00 21.93 -6.01
CA LEU A 146 -8.49 22.27 -7.36
C LEU A 146 -7.70 23.44 -7.97
N GLY A 147 -7.39 24.47 -7.18
CA GLY A 147 -6.55 25.59 -7.62
C GLY A 147 -5.15 25.14 -8.06
N LEU A 148 -4.54 24.21 -7.32
CA LEU A 148 -3.24 23.61 -7.68
C LEU A 148 -3.34 22.76 -8.95
N MET A 149 -4.39 21.95 -9.11
CA MET A 149 -4.61 21.14 -10.31
C MET A 149 -4.77 22.01 -11.56
N ARG A 150 -5.55 23.09 -11.48
CA ARG A 150 -5.72 24.05 -12.59
C ARG A 150 -4.41 24.72 -12.97
N LYS A 151 -3.63 25.16 -11.96
CA LYS A 151 -2.33 25.79 -12.20
C LYS A 151 -1.32 24.80 -12.82
N ALA A 152 -1.32 23.55 -12.39
CA ALA A 152 -0.50 22.49 -13.00
C ALA A 152 -0.85 22.29 -14.49
N ALA A 153 -2.16 22.27 -14.82
CA ALA A 153 -2.63 22.13 -16.19
C ALA A 153 -2.29 23.33 -17.11
N GLU A 154 -2.01 24.50 -16.53
CA GLU A 154 -1.49 25.65 -17.29
C GLU A 154 0.02 25.53 -17.55
N LEU A 155 0.79 25.02 -16.60
CA LEU A 155 2.25 25.06 -16.63
C LEU A 155 2.88 23.83 -17.30
N LEU A 156 2.43 22.63 -16.93
CA LEU A 156 3.03 21.35 -17.34
C LEU A 156 3.11 21.15 -18.87
N PRO A 157 2.11 21.55 -19.70
CA PRO A 157 2.21 21.38 -21.15
C PRO A 157 3.41 22.11 -21.77
N GLY A 158 3.88 23.19 -21.12
CA GLY A 158 5.03 23.97 -21.60
C GLY A 158 6.39 23.32 -21.34
N HIS A 159 6.49 22.31 -20.49
CA HIS A 159 7.75 21.71 -20.09
C HIS A 159 8.42 20.92 -21.24
N PRO A 160 9.77 21.01 -21.41
CA PRO A 160 10.49 20.32 -22.48
C PRO A 160 10.25 18.81 -22.53
N ILE A 161 10.17 18.13 -21.38
CA ILE A 161 9.86 16.69 -21.29
C ILE A 161 8.52 16.40 -21.94
N ASN A 162 7.47 17.16 -21.64
CA ASN A 162 6.14 16.94 -22.21
C ASN A 162 6.12 17.19 -23.73
N LYS A 163 6.81 18.21 -24.20
CA LYS A 163 6.97 18.47 -25.64
C LYS A 163 7.73 17.35 -26.36
N LYS A 164 8.77 16.80 -25.72
CA LYS A 164 9.49 15.63 -26.24
C LYS A 164 8.58 14.42 -26.31
N ARG A 165 7.83 14.14 -25.23
CA ARG A 165 6.87 13.01 -25.17
C ARG A 165 5.82 13.12 -26.28
N GLU A 166 5.25 14.29 -26.50
CA GLU A 166 4.30 14.53 -27.60
C GLU A 166 4.94 14.29 -28.98
N ALA A 167 6.16 14.78 -29.20
CA ALA A 167 6.90 14.55 -30.46
C ALA A 167 7.22 13.07 -30.70
N GLU A 168 7.37 12.28 -29.63
CA GLU A 168 7.58 10.83 -29.66
C GLU A 168 6.25 10.03 -29.71
N GLY A 169 5.09 10.68 -29.77
CA GLY A 169 3.79 10.04 -29.76
C GLY A 169 3.39 9.43 -28.41
N LYS A 170 4.08 9.81 -27.33
CA LYS A 170 3.76 9.43 -25.95
C LYS A 170 2.79 10.45 -25.34
N LEU A 171 1.98 9.99 -24.38
CA LEU A 171 1.09 10.88 -23.62
C LEU A 171 1.91 11.81 -22.70
N PRO A 172 1.74 13.15 -22.79
CA PRO A 172 2.38 14.07 -21.85
C PRO A 172 1.71 14.01 -20.49
N ALA A 173 2.49 14.26 -19.43
CA ALA A 173 1.96 14.46 -18.08
C ALA A 173 1.55 15.93 -17.93
N ASN A 174 0.34 16.27 -18.37
CA ASN A 174 -0.12 17.65 -18.52
C ASN A 174 -0.99 18.16 -17.37
N CYS A 175 -1.17 17.35 -16.31
CA CYS A 175 -1.82 17.77 -15.07
C CYS A 175 -1.38 16.87 -13.92
N ILE A 176 -1.62 17.33 -12.68
CA ILE A 176 -1.56 16.50 -11.47
C ILE A 176 -2.98 16.18 -11.00
N TRP A 177 -3.11 15.05 -10.24
CA TRP A 177 -4.39 14.62 -9.69
C TRP A 177 -4.26 14.14 -8.26
N PHE A 178 -4.95 14.80 -7.33
CA PHE A 178 -4.97 14.42 -5.91
C PHE A 178 -6.08 13.40 -5.62
N TRP A 179 -5.75 12.36 -4.86
CA TRP A 179 -6.70 11.32 -4.44
C TRP A 179 -6.14 10.48 -3.27
N ALA A 180 -6.90 9.50 -2.79
CA ALA A 180 -6.52 8.57 -1.70
C ALA A 180 -6.02 9.30 -0.44
N GLU A 181 -6.66 10.40 -0.13
CA GLU A 181 -6.38 11.26 1.02
C GLU A 181 -6.48 10.51 2.34
N GLY A 182 -5.77 11.02 3.35
CA GLY A 182 -5.91 10.56 4.72
C GLY A 182 -5.20 11.47 5.71
N LYS A 183 -5.67 11.44 6.93
CA LYS A 183 -5.01 12.08 8.09
C LYS A 183 -4.03 11.12 8.74
N GLY A 184 -3.03 11.63 9.43
CA GLY A 184 -2.18 10.81 10.27
C GLY A 184 -3.02 10.17 11.39
N ALA A 185 -2.94 8.85 11.48
CA ALA A 185 -3.47 8.11 12.62
C ALA A 185 -2.30 7.58 13.44
N ALA A 186 -2.29 7.86 14.74
CA ALA A 186 -1.39 7.19 15.65
C ALA A 186 -1.91 5.74 15.83
N LEU A 187 -1.27 4.80 15.15
CA LEU A 187 -1.60 3.39 15.35
C LEU A 187 -1.13 2.92 16.74
N PRO A 188 -1.86 1.99 17.38
CA PRO A 188 -1.39 1.38 18.61
C PRO A 188 0.00 0.76 18.43
N ASN A 189 0.91 1.09 19.30
CA ASN A 189 2.28 0.56 19.27
C ASN A 189 2.29 -0.93 19.60
N PHE A 190 2.82 -1.75 18.71
CA PHE A 190 2.83 -3.20 18.80
C PHE A 190 3.67 -3.70 19.99
N PRO A 191 4.94 -3.26 20.17
CA PRO A 191 5.74 -3.63 21.33
C PRO A 191 5.08 -3.28 22.66
N ALA A 192 4.50 -2.10 22.80
CA ALA A 192 3.84 -1.70 24.04
C ALA A 192 2.58 -2.51 24.33
N ARG A 193 1.91 -3.01 23.30
CA ARG A 193 0.65 -3.74 23.41
C ARG A 193 0.83 -5.24 23.67
N PHE A 194 1.82 -5.84 23.03
CA PHE A 194 2.02 -7.28 23.04
C PHE A 194 3.27 -7.70 23.82
N GLY A 195 4.10 -6.76 24.28
CA GLY A 195 5.33 -7.04 25.01
C GLY A 195 6.41 -7.71 24.16
N ALA A 196 6.32 -7.58 22.82
CA ALA A 196 7.21 -8.20 21.86
C ALA A 196 7.59 -7.20 20.78
N ASP A 197 8.85 -7.09 20.47
CA ASP A 197 9.36 -6.32 19.35
C ASP A 197 9.67 -7.21 18.14
N GLY A 198 9.96 -6.62 16.99
CA GLY A 198 10.26 -7.42 15.81
C GLY A 198 10.20 -6.69 14.49
N GLY A 199 10.21 -7.47 13.39
CA GLY A 199 10.28 -6.96 12.04
C GLY A 199 9.25 -7.53 11.09
N VAL A 200 9.01 -6.78 10.00
CA VAL A 200 8.11 -7.16 8.90
C VAL A 200 8.91 -7.23 7.60
N ILE A 201 9.08 -8.43 7.10
CA ILE A 201 9.78 -8.73 5.85
C ILE A 201 8.79 -8.65 4.70
N SER A 202 8.96 -7.68 3.81
CA SER A 202 8.09 -7.50 2.64
C SER A 202 8.83 -6.83 1.49
N ALA A 203 8.35 -7.03 0.27
CA ALA A 203 8.72 -6.23 -0.90
C ALA A 203 7.71 -5.09 -1.15
N VAL A 204 6.60 -5.07 -0.41
CA VAL A 204 5.48 -4.16 -0.64
C VAL A 204 5.60 -2.95 0.28
N PRO A 205 5.70 -1.73 -0.27
CA PRO A 205 5.85 -0.51 0.53
C PRO A 205 4.74 -0.31 1.57
N LEU A 206 3.51 -0.71 1.25
CA LEU A 206 2.37 -0.63 2.16
C LEU A 206 2.62 -1.37 3.48
N CYS A 207 3.17 -2.59 3.43
CA CYS A 207 3.49 -3.39 4.62
C CYS A 207 4.56 -2.70 5.48
N HIS A 208 5.57 -2.10 4.84
CA HIS A 208 6.61 -1.33 5.52
C HIS A 208 6.04 -0.07 6.21
N GLY A 209 5.07 0.59 5.56
CA GLY A 209 4.38 1.74 6.15
C GLY A 209 3.62 1.36 7.42
N ILE A 210 2.86 0.29 7.37
CA ILE A 210 2.11 -0.21 8.52
C ILE A 210 3.08 -0.65 9.62
N ALA A 211 4.15 -1.40 9.28
CA ALA A 211 5.17 -1.82 10.24
C ALA A 211 5.73 -0.63 11.03
N ARG A 212 6.19 0.42 10.35
CA ARG A 212 6.69 1.65 11.01
C ARG A 212 5.67 2.30 11.92
N LEU A 213 4.43 2.41 11.45
CA LEU A 213 3.37 3.07 12.21
C LEU A 213 2.98 2.30 13.48
N VAL A 214 3.10 0.98 13.48
CA VAL A 214 2.86 0.15 14.67
C VAL A 214 4.11 -0.05 15.53
N GLY A 215 5.27 0.47 15.12
CA GLY A 215 6.53 0.35 15.88
C GLY A 215 7.28 -0.96 15.66
N LEU A 216 7.02 -1.65 14.53
CA LEU A 216 7.82 -2.78 14.05
C LEU A 216 8.85 -2.30 13.02
N GLU A 217 9.95 -3.02 12.88
CA GLU A 217 10.98 -2.71 11.90
C GLU A 217 10.58 -3.17 10.49
N PRO A 218 10.59 -2.30 9.48
CA PRO A 218 10.42 -2.72 8.09
C PRO A 218 11.72 -3.31 7.55
N VAL A 219 11.70 -4.57 7.15
CA VAL A 219 12.86 -5.29 6.65
C VAL A 219 12.77 -5.47 5.14
N SER A 220 13.69 -4.83 4.42
CA SER A 220 13.79 -4.93 2.96
C SER A 220 14.79 -6.01 2.56
N VAL A 221 14.39 -6.85 1.62
CA VAL A 221 15.26 -7.88 1.00
C VAL A 221 15.49 -7.46 -0.45
N PRO A 222 16.73 -7.14 -0.87
CA PRO A 222 17.02 -6.57 -2.19
C PRO A 222 16.58 -7.43 -3.37
N THR A 223 16.56 -8.76 -3.21
CA THR A 223 16.16 -9.73 -4.24
C THR A 223 14.67 -10.09 -4.18
N ALA A 224 13.95 -9.59 -3.17
CA ALA A 224 12.52 -9.88 -3.03
C ALA A 224 11.67 -8.98 -3.92
N THR A 225 10.65 -9.58 -4.52
CA THR A 225 9.60 -8.91 -5.29
C THR A 225 8.23 -9.11 -4.66
N GLY A 226 7.20 -8.43 -5.16
CA GLY A 226 5.79 -8.72 -4.87
C GLY A 226 5.22 -9.88 -5.69
N GLU A 227 5.98 -10.39 -6.65
CA GLU A 227 5.56 -11.38 -7.63
C GLU A 227 5.77 -12.83 -7.16
N TRP A 228 5.28 -13.76 -7.97
CA TRP A 228 5.39 -15.21 -7.74
C TRP A 228 6.84 -15.74 -7.73
N ASP A 229 7.75 -15.05 -8.39
CA ASP A 229 9.18 -15.39 -8.50
C ASP A 229 10.07 -14.74 -7.43
N THR A 230 9.47 -14.18 -6.39
CA THR A 230 10.20 -13.56 -5.28
C THR A 230 11.25 -14.49 -4.67
N ASP A 231 12.29 -13.92 -4.09
CA ASP A 231 13.34 -14.69 -3.37
C ASP A 231 12.83 -15.17 -2.00
N TYR A 232 12.19 -16.33 -1.99
CA TYR A 232 11.60 -16.95 -0.80
C TYR A 232 12.65 -17.28 0.26
N GLU A 233 13.81 -17.77 -0.16
CA GLU A 233 14.91 -18.13 0.72
C GLU A 233 15.50 -16.91 1.41
N ALA A 234 15.72 -15.82 0.68
CA ALA A 234 16.22 -14.58 1.25
C ALA A 234 15.23 -13.96 2.23
N LYS A 235 13.92 -14.01 1.94
CA LYS A 235 12.88 -13.58 2.91
C LYS A 235 12.88 -14.44 4.16
N THR A 236 13.06 -15.75 4.02
CA THR A 236 13.12 -16.70 5.16
C THR A 236 14.37 -16.45 6.01
N ALA A 237 15.52 -16.24 5.37
CA ALA A 237 16.77 -15.90 6.06
C ALA A 237 16.65 -14.58 6.84
N ALA A 238 16.09 -13.54 6.22
CA ALA A 238 15.86 -12.26 6.88
C ALA A 238 14.93 -12.39 8.11
N ALA A 239 13.92 -13.28 8.06
CA ALA A 239 13.08 -13.53 9.22
C ALA A 239 13.84 -14.24 10.35
N LEU A 240 14.73 -15.18 10.02
CA LEU A 240 15.60 -15.84 11.00
C LEU A 240 16.63 -14.88 11.61
N ASP A 241 17.10 -13.89 10.85
CA ASP A 241 17.98 -12.84 11.35
C ASP A 241 17.22 -11.91 12.33
N VAL A 242 16.00 -11.52 11.99
CA VAL A 242 15.14 -10.76 12.91
C VAL A 242 14.89 -11.53 14.20
N LEU A 243 14.52 -12.81 14.11
CA LEU A 243 14.26 -13.66 15.27
C LEU A 243 15.49 -13.99 16.11
N ALA A 244 16.71 -13.74 15.61
CA ALA A 244 17.92 -13.88 16.41
C ALA A 244 18.08 -12.75 17.46
N GLU A 245 17.44 -11.60 17.24
CA GLU A 245 17.56 -10.40 18.07
C GLU A 245 16.22 -9.90 18.64
N HIS A 246 15.10 -10.38 18.08
CA HIS A 246 13.73 -9.92 18.39
C HIS A 246 12.76 -11.07 18.61
N ASP A 247 11.61 -10.77 19.21
CA ASP A 247 10.58 -11.74 19.60
C ASP A 247 9.64 -12.13 18.44
N PHE A 248 9.55 -11.30 17.38
CA PHE A 248 8.52 -11.43 16.36
C PHE A 248 9.05 -11.14 14.96
N ALA A 249 8.69 -11.98 13.99
CA ALA A 249 8.92 -11.72 12.58
C ALA A 249 7.65 -12.03 11.77
N ALA A 250 7.26 -11.13 10.88
CA ALA A 250 6.20 -11.35 9.91
C ALA A 250 6.79 -11.38 8.50
N ILE A 251 6.47 -12.42 7.72
CA ILE A 251 6.86 -12.55 6.30
C ILE A 251 5.63 -12.33 5.45
N HIS A 252 5.66 -11.30 4.61
CA HIS A 252 4.61 -11.03 3.65
C HIS A 252 4.98 -11.57 2.26
N LEU A 253 4.07 -12.33 1.66
CA LEU A 253 4.21 -12.94 0.33
C LEU A 253 2.98 -12.57 -0.50
N GLU A 254 3.14 -11.69 -1.48
CA GLU A 254 2.05 -11.14 -2.31
C GLU A 254 1.83 -11.95 -3.59
N GLY A 255 2.78 -12.81 -3.97
CA GLY A 255 2.75 -13.57 -5.23
C GLY A 255 1.43 -14.29 -5.55
N PRO A 256 0.73 -14.95 -4.60
CA PRO A 256 -0.58 -15.54 -4.87
C PRO A 256 -1.66 -14.54 -5.25
N ASP A 257 -1.62 -13.31 -4.71
CA ASP A 257 -2.55 -12.23 -5.02
C ASP A 257 -2.28 -11.66 -6.41
N GLU A 258 -1.05 -11.28 -6.71
CA GLU A 258 -0.64 -10.73 -8.01
C GLU A 258 -0.87 -11.73 -9.14
N ALA A 259 -0.53 -13.01 -8.95
CA ALA A 259 -0.87 -14.05 -9.93
C ALA A 259 -2.38 -14.16 -10.18
N THR A 260 -3.20 -13.93 -9.13
CA THR A 260 -4.66 -13.93 -9.28
C THR A 260 -5.18 -12.72 -10.05
N HIS A 261 -4.65 -11.53 -9.80
CA HIS A 261 -4.98 -10.31 -10.55
C HIS A 261 -4.65 -10.46 -12.03
N ASN A 262 -3.58 -11.19 -12.35
CA ASN A 262 -3.16 -11.51 -13.70
C ASN A 262 -3.90 -12.74 -14.29
N HIS A 263 -4.87 -13.34 -13.58
CA HIS A 263 -5.59 -14.56 -13.95
C HIS A 263 -4.66 -15.76 -14.19
N ASP A 264 -3.51 -15.80 -13.54
CA ASP A 264 -2.47 -16.82 -13.66
C ASP A 264 -2.61 -17.87 -12.54
N LEU A 265 -3.38 -18.93 -12.83
CA LEU A 265 -3.62 -20.00 -11.86
C LEU A 265 -2.35 -20.82 -11.57
N GLU A 266 -1.49 -21.01 -12.55
CA GLU A 266 -0.27 -21.81 -12.42
C GLU A 266 0.67 -21.17 -11.40
N HIS A 267 0.99 -19.88 -11.55
CA HIS A 267 1.85 -19.16 -10.63
C HIS A 267 1.20 -18.88 -9.27
N LYS A 268 -0.13 -18.79 -9.20
CA LYS A 268 -0.84 -18.76 -7.92
C LYS A 268 -0.59 -20.04 -7.10
N ILE A 269 -0.78 -21.21 -7.73
CA ILE A 269 -0.55 -22.52 -7.08
C ILE A 269 0.93 -22.63 -6.69
N TYR A 270 1.84 -22.31 -7.60
CA TYR A 270 3.29 -22.32 -7.36
C TYR A 270 3.68 -21.46 -6.14
N SER A 271 3.15 -20.24 -6.04
CA SER A 271 3.44 -19.34 -4.90
C SER A 271 2.96 -19.92 -3.57
N VAL A 272 1.79 -20.57 -3.54
CA VAL A 272 1.27 -21.23 -2.33
C VAL A 272 2.13 -22.45 -1.95
N GLU A 273 2.58 -23.24 -2.93
CA GLU A 273 3.52 -24.34 -2.70
C GLU A 273 4.86 -23.84 -2.18
N CYS A 274 5.40 -22.75 -2.74
CA CYS A 274 6.64 -22.11 -2.27
C CYS A 274 6.51 -21.62 -0.83
N LEU A 275 5.37 -21.06 -0.42
CA LEU A 275 5.14 -20.67 0.97
C LEU A 275 5.33 -21.85 1.92
N SER A 276 4.83 -23.03 1.58
CA SER A 276 5.02 -24.25 2.37
C SER A 276 6.47 -24.75 2.33
N GLU A 277 7.00 -24.98 1.11
CA GLU A 277 8.24 -25.73 0.91
C GLU A 277 9.50 -24.88 1.14
N ARG A 278 9.45 -23.58 0.79
CA ARG A 278 10.61 -22.69 0.78
C ARG A 278 10.61 -21.66 1.91
N VAL A 279 9.46 -21.51 2.62
CA VAL A 279 9.35 -20.57 3.76
C VAL A 279 9.00 -21.32 5.04
N ALA A 280 7.78 -21.85 5.18
CA ALA A 280 7.29 -22.40 6.44
C ALA A 280 8.12 -23.60 6.94
N LYS A 281 8.40 -24.58 6.09
CA LYS A 281 9.19 -25.76 6.44
C LYS A 281 10.64 -25.41 6.84
N PRO A 282 11.41 -24.63 6.04
CA PRO A 282 12.77 -24.26 6.40
C PRO A 282 12.83 -23.39 7.68
N LEU A 283 11.89 -22.46 7.84
CA LEU A 283 11.79 -21.64 9.05
C LEU A 283 11.60 -22.50 10.31
N CYS A 284 10.60 -23.40 10.29
CA CYS A 284 10.37 -24.32 11.40
C CYS A 284 11.55 -25.26 11.66
N ALA A 285 12.22 -25.73 10.63
CA ALA A 285 13.39 -26.60 10.78
C ALA A 285 14.55 -25.86 11.47
N ALA A 286 14.84 -24.63 11.01
CA ALA A 286 15.90 -23.81 11.58
C ALA A 286 15.66 -23.45 13.05
N LEU A 287 14.42 -23.08 13.41
CA LEU A 287 14.06 -22.75 14.82
C LEU A 287 14.18 -23.99 15.72
N ARG A 288 13.76 -25.16 15.25
CA ARG A 288 13.94 -26.42 16.00
C ARG A 288 15.43 -26.79 16.17
N GLU A 289 16.24 -26.58 15.12
CA GLU A 289 17.67 -26.83 15.19
C GLU A 289 18.38 -25.91 16.19
N ARG A 290 17.89 -24.66 16.31
CA ARG A 290 18.34 -23.71 17.34
C ARG A 290 17.86 -24.10 18.76
N GLY A 291 16.91 -25.04 18.88
CA GLY A 291 16.32 -25.44 20.17
C GLY A 291 15.34 -24.39 20.72
N GLU A 292 14.78 -23.55 19.87
CA GLU A 292 13.85 -22.48 20.25
C GLU A 292 12.41 -22.97 20.26
N ASP A 293 11.67 -22.59 21.30
CA ASP A 293 10.21 -22.72 21.32
C ASP A 293 9.59 -21.56 20.52
N PHE A 294 8.65 -21.87 19.64
CA PHE A 294 8.02 -20.88 18.78
C PHE A 294 6.55 -21.15 18.53
N ARG A 295 5.83 -20.10 18.15
CA ARG A 295 4.51 -20.18 17.54
C ARG A 295 4.55 -19.65 16.13
N LEU A 296 3.86 -20.34 15.23
CA LEU A 296 3.74 -19.96 13.82
C LEU A 296 2.28 -19.70 13.49
N LEU A 297 1.98 -18.49 13.03
CA LEU A 297 0.69 -18.13 12.44
C LEU A 297 0.82 -18.10 10.92
N ILE A 298 -0.05 -18.85 10.23
CA ILE A 298 -0.19 -18.78 8.78
C ILE A 298 -1.63 -18.37 8.46
N LEU A 299 -1.79 -17.37 7.59
CA LEU A 299 -3.08 -16.90 7.10
C LEU A 299 -2.94 -16.16 5.77
N SER A 300 -4.06 -15.95 5.09
CA SER A 300 -4.20 -14.91 4.06
C SER A 300 -4.75 -13.64 4.69
N ASP A 301 -4.44 -12.49 4.15
CA ASP A 301 -5.03 -11.21 4.54
C ASP A 301 -6.45 -11.04 3.97
N HIS A 302 -6.70 -11.49 2.74
CA HIS A 302 -8.01 -11.58 2.10
C HIS A 302 -8.03 -12.70 1.05
N ARG A 303 -9.21 -12.98 0.51
CA ARG A 303 -9.36 -13.81 -0.69
C ARG A 303 -9.24 -12.93 -1.93
N THR A 304 -8.60 -13.47 -2.97
CA THR A 304 -8.58 -12.88 -4.31
C THR A 304 -9.10 -13.94 -5.30
N PHE A 305 -10.17 -13.60 -6.01
CA PHE A 305 -10.90 -14.58 -6.81
C PHE A 305 -10.35 -14.68 -8.23
N MET A 306 -9.97 -15.88 -8.66
CA MET A 306 -9.55 -16.16 -10.04
C MET A 306 -10.60 -15.78 -11.08
N ALA A 307 -11.88 -15.81 -10.73
CA ALA A 307 -12.97 -15.55 -11.65
C ALA A 307 -13.01 -14.11 -12.18
N ASN A 308 -12.57 -13.15 -11.37
CA ASN A 308 -12.67 -11.71 -11.70
C ASN A 308 -11.49 -10.86 -11.25
N GLY A 309 -10.46 -11.47 -10.66
CA GLY A 309 -9.30 -10.75 -10.11
C GLY A 309 -9.63 -9.81 -8.95
N ALA A 310 -10.80 -9.91 -8.33
CA ALA A 310 -11.23 -9.00 -7.28
C ALA A 310 -11.01 -9.58 -5.88
N HIS A 311 -10.77 -8.70 -4.91
CA HIS A 311 -10.69 -9.07 -3.50
C HIS A 311 -12.07 -9.40 -2.92
N GLY A 312 -12.13 -10.44 -2.07
CA GLY A 312 -13.36 -10.86 -1.39
C GLY A 312 -13.39 -10.49 0.08
N GLY A 313 -14.59 -10.19 0.58
CA GLY A 313 -14.84 -9.90 2.01
C GLY A 313 -15.20 -11.12 2.85
N THR A 314 -15.15 -12.34 2.28
CA THR A 314 -15.44 -13.58 3.03
C THR A 314 -14.28 -13.99 3.92
N PRO A 315 -14.53 -14.70 5.03
CA PRO A 315 -13.48 -15.14 5.94
C PRO A 315 -12.39 -15.96 5.26
N VAL A 316 -11.17 -15.83 5.77
CA VAL A 316 -9.99 -16.60 5.33
C VAL A 316 -9.62 -17.62 6.42
N PRO A 317 -9.03 -18.77 6.06
CA PRO A 317 -8.50 -19.69 7.06
C PRO A 317 -7.28 -19.09 7.73
N TYR A 318 -7.07 -19.46 9.01
CA TYR A 318 -5.81 -19.24 9.71
C TYR A 318 -5.39 -20.50 10.44
N MET A 319 -4.11 -20.63 10.71
CA MET A 319 -3.54 -21.74 11.47
C MET A 319 -2.52 -21.18 12.48
N ILE A 320 -2.61 -21.59 13.74
CA ILE A 320 -1.58 -21.34 14.74
C ILE A 320 -1.00 -22.70 15.16
N TYR A 321 0.32 -22.81 15.04
CA TYR A 321 1.12 -23.94 15.51
C TYR A 321 1.96 -23.49 16.71
N ASP A 322 1.97 -24.29 17.79
CA ASP A 322 2.86 -24.11 18.95
C ASP A 322 3.83 -25.30 19.04
N SER A 323 5.12 -25.05 18.98
CA SER A 323 6.16 -26.09 18.99
C SER A 323 6.21 -26.90 20.31
N ARG A 324 5.65 -26.35 21.38
CA ARG A 324 5.59 -26.98 22.70
C ARG A 324 4.44 -27.94 22.87
N GLU A 325 3.43 -27.85 21.99
CA GLU A 325 2.26 -28.72 22.04
C GLU A 325 2.58 -30.11 21.47
N MET A 326 2.65 -31.10 22.32
CA MET A 326 2.92 -32.51 21.98
C MET A 326 1.67 -33.30 21.56
N GLY A 327 0.56 -32.62 21.28
CA GLY A 327 -0.70 -33.23 20.88
C GLY A 327 -0.63 -33.84 19.46
N PRO A 328 -1.53 -34.77 19.13
CA PRO A 328 -1.61 -35.29 17.77
C PRO A 328 -2.02 -34.18 16.83
N ALA A 329 -1.34 -34.13 15.65
CA ALA A 329 -1.72 -33.22 14.59
C ALA A 329 -3.20 -33.48 14.18
N SER A 330 -3.92 -32.43 13.84
CA SER A 330 -5.32 -32.53 13.40
C SER A 330 -5.50 -33.43 12.16
N GLY A 331 -4.43 -33.63 11.38
CA GLY A 331 -4.47 -34.36 10.11
C GLY A 331 -5.19 -33.57 8.99
N LEU A 332 -5.61 -32.33 9.27
CA LEU A 332 -6.30 -31.48 8.31
C LEU A 332 -5.28 -30.65 7.49
N GLY A 333 -5.49 -30.58 6.18
CA GLY A 333 -4.74 -29.65 5.33
C GLY A 333 -5.20 -28.20 5.57
N TYR A 334 -4.33 -27.25 5.27
CA TYR A 334 -4.65 -25.81 5.31
C TYR A 334 -5.51 -25.46 4.08
N THR A 335 -6.81 -25.39 4.26
CA THR A 335 -7.80 -25.04 3.22
C THR A 335 -8.95 -24.24 3.83
N GLU A 336 -9.67 -23.47 3.00
CA GLU A 336 -10.87 -22.75 3.42
C GLU A 336 -11.91 -23.70 4.05
N LYS A 337 -12.16 -24.84 3.40
CA LYS A 337 -13.12 -25.83 3.89
C LYS A 337 -12.77 -26.38 5.27
N ASN A 338 -11.52 -26.66 5.52
CA ASN A 338 -11.09 -27.15 6.83
C ASN A 338 -11.10 -26.03 7.88
N GLY A 339 -10.80 -24.79 7.46
CA GLY A 339 -10.90 -23.60 8.31
C GLY A 339 -12.32 -23.35 8.83
N GLU A 340 -13.35 -23.67 8.05
CA GLU A 340 -14.76 -23.55 8.47
C GLU A 340 -15.12 -24.39 9.72
N SER A 341 -14.37 -25.45 9.99
CA SER A 341 -14.55 -26.30 11.19
C SER A 341 -13.79 -25.79 12.42
N GLY A 342 -12.94 -24.78 12.25
CA GLY A 342 -12.12 -24.18 13.31
C GLY A 342 -12.83 -23.06 14.06
N PRO A 343 -12.18 -22.49 15.08
CA PRO A 343 -12.71 -21.34 15.81
C PRO A 343 -12.78 -20.11 14.91
N PHE A 344 -13.95 -19.50 14.84
CA PHE A 344 -14.18 -18.27 14.10
C PHE A 344 -13.73 -17.04 14.89
N LEU A 345 -13.10 -16.09 14.23
CA LEU A 345 -12.75 -14.78 14.76
C LEU A 345 -13.55 -13.70 14.04
N GLU A 346 -14.23 -12.84 14.79
CA GLU A 346 -15.01 -11.74 14.25
C GLU A 346 -14.11 -10.65 13.62
N SER A 347 -12.86 -10.57 14.07
CA SER A 347 -11.91 -9.55 13.62
C SER A 347 -10.47 -10.04 13.63
N GLY A 348 -9.67 -9.63 12.64
CA GLY A 348 -8.24 -9.88 12.59
C GLY A 348 -7.48 -9.34 13.81
N VAL A 349 -8.02 -8.35 14.52
CA VAL A 349 -7.38 -7.81 15.74
C VAL A 349 -7.25 -8.81 16.88
N GLU A 350 -7.97 -9.94 16.81
CA GLU A 350 -7.91 -11.02 17.79
C GLU A 350 -6.74 -11.99 17.53
N LEU A 351 -6.09 -11.92 16.39
CA LEU A 351 -5.02 -12.86 16.00
C LEU A 351 -3.78 -12.72 16.86
N MET A 352 -3.28 -11.49 17.04
CA MET A 352 -2.07 -11.28 17.85
C MET A 352 -2.26 -11.67 19.32
N PRO A 353 -3.37 -11.30 20.02
CA PRO A 353 -3.64 -11.82 21.34
C PRO A 353 -3.60 -13.36 21.43
N ARG A 354 -4.10 -14.06 20.42
CA ARG A 354 -4.03 -15.54 20.37
C ARG A 354 -2.62 -16.05 20.13
N LEU A 355 -1.87 -15.41 19.23
CA LEU A 355 -0.49 -15.80 18.95
C LEU A 355 0.40 -15.64 20.19
N PHE A 356 0.20 -14.56 20.95
CA PHE A 356 0.97 -14.27 22.18
C PHE A 356 0.35 -14.86 23.45
N CYS A 357 -0.80 -15.51 23.37
CA CYS A 357 -1.54 -16.07 24.54
C CYS A 357 -1.89 -15.01 25.61
N LEU A 358 -2.41 -13.85 25.16
CA LEU A 358 -2.84 -12.74 26.01
C LEU A 358 -4.35 -12.75 26.23
#